data_cb5fc3f031f4b2436ef823ba22779a6e
#
_entry.id   cb5fc3f031f4b2436ef823ba22779a6e
#
_cell.length_a   1.000
_cell.length_b   1.000
_cell.length_c   1.000
_cell.angle_alpha   90.00
_cell.angle_beta   90.00
_cell.angle_gamma   90.00
#
_symmetry.space_group_name_H-M   'P 1'
#
loop_
_entity.id
_entity.type
_entity.pdbx_description
1 polymer ?
#
loop_
_entity_poly.entity_id
_entity_poly.type
_entity_poly.pdbx_seq_one_letter_code
_entity_poly.pdbx_strand_id
1 'polypeptide(L)'
;MTGQAGPFLDPRPVAGGEGPFLRPVPAAGQEGPLVDPRSVAGREDRLIPGRPGARHGDFPVWPRPGIGPGALTDARGRYTVEVAADAAGMREAQRLRYQVFAEEMGAVLDSPISGLDVDRLDAYCDHLLVRSGDTVVGTYRMLAPGRADRLYSDGEFDLSALRGIRGGMVEVGRTCVHPGHRNGTVIGLMWAGIARYMVAGGFTWLGGCCSVPLDDGGATAAGVLDGVGLGPERYRVTPHTPWTGEGVARPERFVVPPLLRGYLRLGAWICGAPAHDPMFGTADFFVLLSLADIDTRYLRHFLGVAG
;
A
#
# COMPACT_ATOMS: atom_id res chain seq x y z
N MET A 1 5.74 15.90 -44.23
CA MET A 1 5.33 14.53 -43.86
C MET A 1 4.71 14.65 -42.48
N THR A 2 3.44 14.49 -42.44
CA THR A 2 2.52 14.80 -41.33
C THR A 2 2.46 13.62 -40.37
N GLY A 3 2.90 13.83 -39.12
CA GLY A 3 2.71 12.88 -38.02
C GLY A 3 1.35 13.11 -37.38
N GLN A 4 0.45 12.12 -37.47
CA GLN A 4 -0.85 12.13 -36.85
C GLN A 4 -0.72 11.91 -35.34
N ALA A 5 -1.24 12.86 -34.55
CA ALA A 5 -1.51 12.71 -33.13
C ALA A 5 -2.79 11.91 -32.94
N GLY A 6 -2.73 10.83 -32.15
CA GLY A 6 -3.91 10.05 -31.75
C GLY A 6 -4.77 10.79 -30.73
N PRO A 7 -6.06 10.44 -30.59
CA PRO A 7 -7.03 11.25 -29.86
C PRO A 7 -6.85 11.21 -28.36
N PHE A 8 -6.78 12.40 -27.77
CA PHE A 8 -6.90 12.66 -26.34
C PHE A 8 -8.29 12.23 -25.85
N LEU A 9 -8.36 11.37 -24.84
CA LEU A 9 -9.61 11.06 -24.16
C LEU A 9 -9.92 12.17 -23.13
N ASP A 10 -10.97 12.91 -23.44
CA ASP A 10 -11.64 13.94 -22.64
C ASP A 10 -12.19 13.34 -21.31
N PRO A 11 -11.93 13.91 -20.12
CA PRO A 11 -12.49 13.43 -18.87
C PRO A 11 -13.89 14.00 -18.64
N ARG A 12 -14.90 13.44 -19.28
CA ARG A 12 -16.30 13.71 -18.88
C ARG A 12 -16.69 12.76 -17.74
N PRO A 13 -17.49 13.23 -16.75
CA PRO A 13 -17.96 12.39 -15.68
C PRO A 13 -18.98 11.38 -16.23
N VAL A 14 -18.65 10.09 -16.07
CA VAL A 14 -19.58 9.01 -16.35
C VAL A 14 -20.56 8.94 -15.18
N ALA A 15 -21.83 9.13 -15.50
CA ALA A 15 -22.96 8.93 -14.60
C ALA A 15 -22.98 7.49 -14.08
N GLY A 16 -23.49 7.35 -12.82
CA GLY A 16 -23.51 6.12 -12.06
C GLY A 16 -23.95 4.89 -12.84
N GLY A 17 -23.06 3.92 -12.91
CA GLY A 17 -23.33 2.56 -13.28
C GLY A 17 -22.84 1.68 -12.13
N GLU A 18 -23.77 0.95 -11.52
CA GLU A 18 -23.50 -0.06 -10.51
C GLU A 18 -22.55 -1.10 -11.11
N GLY A 19 -21.30 -1.13 -10.65
CA GLY A 19 -20.33 -2.16 -10.97
C GLY A 19 -20.62 -3.41 -10.14
N PRO A 20 -20.41 -4.62 -10.68
CA PRO A 20 -20.63 -5.86 -9.97
C PRO A 20 -19.50 -6.08 -8.94
N PHE A 21 -19.76 -5.74 -7.69
CA PHE A 21 -18.94 -6.16 -6.57
C PHE A 21 -19.76 -7.10 -5.69
N LEU A 22 -19.24 -8.34 -5.64
CA LEU A 22 -19.48 -9.35 -4.61
C LEU A 22 -20.92 -9.90 -4.48
N ARG A 23 -21.13 -11.05 -5.11
CA ARG A 23 -22.13 -12.01 -4.64
C ARG A 23 -21.53 -12.79 -3.46
N PRO A 24 -22.31 -13.09 -2.39
CA PRO A 24 -21.83 -13.94 -1.32
C PRO A 24 -21.63 -15.38 -1.86
N VAL A 25 -20.48 -15.97 -1.52
CA VAL A 25 -20.14 -17.36 -1.83
C VAL A 25 -20.98 -18.26 -0.94
N PRO A 26 -21.69 -19.28 -1.48
CA PRO A 26 -22.39 -20.27 -0.68
C PRO A 26 -21.36 -21.21 -0.02
N ALA A 27 -21.54 -21.48 1.27
CA ALA A 27 -20.83 -22.50 2.01
C ALA A 27 -21.06 -23.87 1.38
N ALA A 28 -20.02 -24.51 0.86
CA ALA A 28 -20.01 -25.92 0.50
C ALA A 28 -18.74 -26.55 1.07
N GLY A 29 -18.96 -27.43 2.06
CA GLY A 29 -17.90 -28.22 2.67
C GLY A 29 -17.30 -29.21 1.69
N GLN A 30 -15.97 -29.30 1.72
CA GLN A 30 -15.20 -30.51 1.51
C GLN A 30 -13.89 -30.37 2.27
N GLU A 31 -13.68 -31.29 3.21
CA GLU A 31 -12.47 -31.40 4.00
C GLU A 31 -11.32 -31.88 3.10
N GLY A 32 -10.37 -30.99 2.83
CA GLY A 32 -9.03 -31.35 2.35
C GLY A 32 -8.13 -31.66 3.55
N PRO A 33 -7.00 -32.38 3.38
CA PRO A 33 -6.18 -32.82 4.50
C PRO A 33 -5.63 -31.64 5.28
N LEU A 34 -5.89 -31.66 6.60
CA LEU A 34 -5.38 -30.72 7.60
C LEU A 34 -3.85 -30.69 7.55
N VAL A 35 -3.29 -29.62 7.04
CA VAL A 35 -1.87 -29.29 7.26
C VAL A 35 -1.74 -28.78 8.68
N ASP A 36 -0.95 -29.48 9.50
CA ASP A 36 -0.69 -29.12 10.90
C ASP A 36 -0.13 -27.70 10.99
N PRO A 37 -0.81 -26.77 11.68
CA PRO A 37 -0.34 -25.38 11.83
C PRO A 37 0.99 -25.27 12.57
N ARG A 38 1.49 -26.35 13.18
CA ARG A 38 2.73 -26.40 13.94
C ARG A 38 3.98 -26.60 13.08
N SER A 39 3.85 -26.91 11.80
CA SER A 39 5.01 -27.13 10.92
C SER A 39 5.62 -25.84 10.34
N VAL A 40 5.00 -24.67 10.56
CA VAL A 40 5.53 -23.36 10.13
C VAL A 40 6.24 -22.60 11.25
N ALA A 41 6.23 -23.11 12.48
CA ALA A 41 6.88 -22.53 13.65
C ALA A 41 8.37 -22.90 13.76
N GLY A 42 9.18 -22.61 12.73
CA GLY A 42 10.59 -23.01 12.67
C GLY A 42 11.55 -21.98 12.07
N ARG A 43 11.15 -20.72 11.90
CA ARG A 43 12.10 -19.63 11.72
C ARG A 43 12.16 -18.83 13.02
N GLU A 44 13.15 -19.15 13.85
CA GLU A 44 13.51 -18.33 14.99
C GLU A 44 13.70 -16.90 14.51
N ASP A 45 12.72 -16.04 14.81
CA ASP A 45 12.84 -14.60 14.77
C ASP A 45 14.01 -14.26 15.69
N ARG A 46 15.19 -13.99 15.12
CA ARG A 46 16.24 -13.30 15.87
C ARG A 46 15.66 -11.95 16.23
N LEU A 47 15.18 -11.88 17.47
CA LEU A 47 14.76 -10.67 18.12
C LEU A 47 15.82 -9.61 17.83
N ILE A 48 15.44 -8.55 17.13
CA ILE A 48 16.22 -7.31 17.10
C ILE A 48 16.45 -6.96 18.56
N PRO A 49 17.69 -6.72 19.04
CA PRO A 49 17.89 -6.34 20.41
C PRO A 49 17.16 -5.03 20.66
N GLY A 50 15.94 -5.14 21.18
CA GLY A 50 15.19 -4.01 21.67
C GLY A 50 16.00 -3.36 22.77
N ARG A 51 16.14 -2.03 22.78
CA ARG A 51 16.62 -1.32 23.97
C ARG A 51 15.82 -1.83 25.15
N PRO A 52 16.47 -2.35 26.22
CA PRO A 52 15.75 -2.83 27.38
C PRO A 52 15.03 -1.66 28.04
N GLY A 53 13.69 -1.72 28.13
CA GLY A 53 12.92 -0.77 28.91
C GLY A 53 11.69 -0.12 28.27
N ALA A 54 11.38 -0.36 27.00
CA ALA A 54 10.17 0.20 26.40
C ALA A 54 8.93 -0.53 26.98
N ARG A 55 8.16 0.17 27.81
CA ARG A 55 6.86 -0.30 28.27
C ARG A 55 5.85 -0.18 27.11
N HIS A 56 4.88 -1.07 27.09
CA HIS A 56 3.73 -0.96 26.16
C HIS A 56 3.07 0.41 26.41
N GLY A 57 3.35 1.38 25.55
CA GLY A 57 2.86 2.77 25.67
C GLY A 57 3.89 3.86 25.39
N ASP A 58 5.19 3.58 25.50
CA ASP A 58 6.23 4.55 25.18
C ASP A 58 6.61 4.45 23.68
N PHE A 59 5.98 5.28 22.88
CA PHE A 59 6.36 5.41 21.47
C PHE A 59 7.62 6.26 21.35
N PRO A 60 8.63 5.84 20.56
CA PRO A 60 9.75 6.71 20.26
C PRO A 60 9.21 7.99 19.61
N VAL A 61 9.50 9.14 20.22
CA VAL A 61 9.17 10.45 19.63
C VAL A 61 10.22 10.72 18.55
N TRP A 62 9.92 10.29 17.32
CA TRP A 62 10.74 10.67 16.17
C TRP A 62 10.34 12.06 15.69
N PRO A 63 11.28 12.88 15.18
CA PRO A 63 10.91 14.07 14.43
C PRO A 63 10.03 13.64 13.26
N ARG A 64 8.77 14.08 13.29
CA ARG A 64 7.82 13.77 12.21
C ARG A 64 7.90 14.85 11.16
N PRO A 65 8.06 14.53 9.87
CA PRO A 65 8.06 15.53 8.81
C PRO A 65 6.77 16.35 8.79
N GLY A 66 5.65 15.76 9.25
CA GLY A 66 4.33 16.35 9.10
C GLY A 66 3.92 16.42 7.62
N ILE A 67 2.73 16.94 7.35
CA ILE A 67 2.27 17.25 5.97
C ILE A 67 2.30 18.75 5.68
N GLY A 68 3.08 19.50 6.46
CA GLY A 68 3.18 20.98 6.36
C GLY A 68 2.06 21.72 7.10
N PRO A 69 2.15 23.04 7.19
CA PRO A 69 1.13 23.86 7.82
C PRO A 69 -0.16 23.83 7.00
N GLY A 70 -1.28 23.60 7.70
CA GLY A 70 -2.62 23.53 7.13
C GLY A 70 -3.08 22.10 6.83
N ALA A 71 -4.23 21.75 7.39
CA ALA A 71 -4.89 20.49 7.04
C ALA A 71 -5.20 20.46 5.54
N LEU A 72 -4.88 19.35 4.87
CA LEU A 72 -5.41 19.11 3.54
C LEU A 72 -6.89 18.81 3.68
N THR A 73 -7.72 19.63 3.06
CA THR A 73 -9.16 19.45 3.06
C THR A 73 -9.65 19.39 1.62
N ASP A 74 -10.62 18.54 1.34
CA ASP A 74 -11.25 18.53 0.03
C ASP A 74 -12.04 19.82 -0.23
N ALA A 75 -12.29 20.15 -1.48
CA ALA A 75 -12.96 21.39 -1.90
C ALA A 75 -14.35 21.61 -1.27
N ARG A 76 -14.97 20.57 -0.71
CA ARG A 76 -16.28 20.61 -0.06
C ARG A 76 -16.19 20.56 1.47
N GLY A 77 -14.99 20.51 2.05
CA GLY A 77 -14.78 20.42 3.48
C GLY A 77 -15.26 19.11 4.16
N ARG A 78 -15.50 18.06 3.36
CA ARG A 78 -15.99 16.78 3.88
C ARG A 78 -14.90 15.86 4.41
N TYR A 79 -13.72 15.99 3.85
CA TYR A 79 -12.58 15.14 4.19
C TYR A 79 -11.38 16.00 4.56
N THR A 80 -10.68 15.56 5.60
CA THR A 80 -9.40 16.14 6.02
C THR A 80 -8.33 15.07 6.05
N VAL A 81 -7.07 15.49 5.84
CA VAL A 81 -5.90 14.59 5.92
C VAL A 81 -4.97 15.10 6.99
N GLU A 82 -4.49 14.20 7.81
CA GLU A 82 -3.50 14.44 8.85
C GLU A 82 -2.55 13.26 9.00
N VAL A 83 -1.45 13.46 9.70
CA VAL A 83 -0.63 12.37 10.24
C VAL A 83 -1.04 12.19 11.70
N ALA A 84 -1.31 10.94 12.11
CA ALA A 84 -1.69 10.62 13.47
C ALA A 84 -0.70 11.22 14.47
N ALA A 85 -1.18 12.04 15.38
CA ALA A 85 -0.33 12.75 16.33
C ALA A 85 0.12 11.86 17.50
N ASP A 86 -0.67 10.84 17.83
CA ASP A 86 -0.53 10.04 19.03
C ASP A 86 -0.98 8.59 18.85
N ALA A 87 -0.93 7.83 19.93
CA ALA A 87 -1.37 6.44 19.98
C ALA A 87 -2.86 6.26 19.71
N ALA A 88 -3.69 7.27 19.99
CA ALA A 88 -5.13 7.17 19.72
C ALA A 88 -5.40 7.19 18.22
N GLY A 89 -4.81 8.12 17.48
CA GLY A 89 -4.90 8.18 16.02
C GLY A 89 -4.33 6.92 15.36
N MET A 90 -3.22 6.36 15.87
CA MET A 90 -2.69 5.09 15.38
C MET A 90 -3.69 3.95 15.59
N ARG A 91 -4.35 3.87 16.74
CA ARG A 91 -5.39 2.84 16.98
C ARG A 91 -6.60 2.99 16.08
N GLU A 92 -6.96 4.20 15.69
CA GLU A 92 -8.02 4.42 14.70
C GLU A 92 -7.61 3.87 13.32
N ALA A 93 -6.37 4.08 12.89
CA ALA A 93 -5.83 3.46 11.68
C ALA A 93 -5.88 1.92 11.77
N GLN A 94 -5.41 1.35 12.88
CA GLN A 94 -5.42 -0.10 13.13
C GLN A 94 -6.84 -0.69 13.11
N ARG A 95 -7.82 0.04 13.66
CA ARG A 95 -9.24 -0.38 13.63
C ARG A 95 -9.81 -0.39 12.22
N LEU A 96 -9.56 0.68 11.43
CA LEU A 96 -9.99 0.72 10.03
C LEU A 96 -9.34 -0.40 9.21
N ARG A 97 -8.04 -0.67 9.43
CA ARG A 97 -7.33 -1.76 8.78
C ARG A 97 -7.96 -3.11 9.11
N TYR A 98 -8.29 -3.35 10.38
CA TYR A 98 -8.96 -4.59 10.80
C TYR A 98 -10.31 -4.76 10.10
N GLN A 99 -11.14 -3.72 10.08
CA GLN A 99 -12.43 -3.74 9.38
C GLN A 99 -12.29 -4.08 7.91
N VAL A 100 -11.30 -3.51 7.23
CA VAL A 100 -11.11 -3.75 5.79
C VAL A 100 -10.41 -5.07 5.54
N PHE A 101 -9.30 -5.36 6.22
CA PHE A 101 -8.50 -6.55 5.89
C PHE A 101 -9.10 -7.84 6.45
N ALA A 102 -9.51 -7.85 7.72
CA ALA A 102 -10.06 -9.06 8.34
C ALA A 102 -11.55 -9.24 8.06
N GLU A 103 -12.38 -8.21 8.34
CA GLU A 103 -13.83 -8.38 8.28
C GLU A 103 -14.36 -8.37 6.84
N GLU A 104 -13.80 -7.52 5.96
CA GLU A 104 -14.27 -7.41 4.58
C GLU A 104 -13.52 -8.36 3.64
N MET A 105 -12.18 -8.37 3.70
CA MET A 105 -11.34 -9.14 2.77
C MET A 105 -11.05 -10.57 3.27
N GLY A 106 -11.35 -10.87 4.54
CA GLY A 106 -11.16 -12.21 5.10
C GLY A 106 -9.71 -12.59 5.40
N ALA A 107 -8.80 -11.62 5.48
CA ALA A 107 -7.40 -11.88 5.83
C ALA A 107 -7.28 -12.40 7.27
N VAL A 108 -6.41 -13.39 7.46
CA VAL A 108 -6.08 -13.91 8.80
C VAL A 108 -4.92 -13.08 9.36
N LEU A 109 -5.26 -12.11 10.21
CA LEU A 109 -4.27 -11.20 10.78
C LEU A 109 -3.63 -11.80 12.04
N ASP A 110 -2.30 -11.78 12.10
CA ASP A 110 -1.54 -12.08 13.32
C ASP A 110 -1.46 -10.82 14.18
N SER A 111 -2.58 -10.50 14.86
CA SER A 111 -2.68 -9.32 15.71
C SER A 111 -2.90 -9.72 17.18
N PRO A 112 -2.12 -9.15 18.11
CA PRO A 112 -2.25 -9.46 19.54
C PRO A 112 -3.52 -8.84 20.16
N ILE A 113 -4.23 -7.96 19.45
CA ILE A 113 -5.41 -7.25 19.96
C ILE A 113 -6.58 -7.47 19.02
N SER A 114 -7.62 -8.10 19.53
CA SER A 114 -8.87 -8.31 18.77
C SER A 114 -9.47 -6.98 18.30
N GLY A 115 -9.95 -6.93 17.07
CA GLY A 115 -10.55 -5.73 16.45
C GLY A 115 -9.55 -4.67 16.00
N LEU A 116 -8.24 -4.95 16.09
CA LEU A 116 -7.18 -4.08 15.58
C LEU A 116 -6.22 -4.89 14.70
N ASP A 117 -5.77 -4.34 13.60
CA ASP A 117 -4.59 -4.84 12.86
C ASP A 117 -3.34 -4.19 13.45
N VAL A 118 -2.73 -4.85 14.42
CA VAL A 118 -1.50 -4.38 15.08
C VAL A 118 -0.30 -5.08 14.46
N ASP A 119 0.62 -4.30 13.93
CA ASP A 119 1.86 -4.77 13.32
C ASP A 119 3.06 -4.22 14.11
N ARG A 120 4.14 -5.02 14.21
CA ARG A 120 5.36 -4.65 14.93
C ARG A 120 6.03 -3.37 14.40
N LEU A 121 5.81 -3.02 13.13
CA LEU A 121 6.36 -1.82 12.53
C LEU A 121 5.53 -0.56 12.84
N ASP A 122 4.30 -0.69 13.33
CA ASP A 122 3.42 0.45 13.56
C ASP A 122 4.04 1.50 14.48
N ALA A 123 4.80 1.07 15.50
CA ALA A 123 5.48 1.97 16.42
C ALA A 123 6.60 2.83 15.79
N TYR A 124 7.13 2.41 14.64
CA TYR A 124 8.20 3.09 13.90
C TYR A 124 7.64 3.92 12.73
N CYS A 125 6.36 3.78 12.43
CA CYS A 125 5.72 4.38 11.29
C CYS A 125 4.94 5.65 11.64
N ASP A 126 4.81 6.53 10.66
CA ASP A 126 3.77 7.55 10.67
C ASP A 126 2.52 6.98 9.98
N HIS A 127 1.35 7.34 10.51
CA HIS A 127 0.06 6.89 9.96
C HIS A 127 -0.67 8.08 9.38
N LEU A 128 -0.83 8.10 8.06
CA LEU A 128 -1.68 9.07 7.37
C LEU A 128 -3.13 8.68 7.61
N LEU A 129 -3.95 9.64 8.00
CA LEU A 129 -5.37 9.46 8.25
C LEU A 129 -6.16 10.39 7.35
N VAL A 130 -7.18 9.85 6.69
CA VAL A 130 -8.23 10.65 6.06
C VAL A 130 -9.47 10.55 6.93
N ARG A 131 -9.99 11.70 7.34
CA ARG A 131 -11.19 11.78 8.18
C ARG A 131 -12.39 12.31 7.42
N SER A 132 -13.57 11.81 7.79
CA SER A 132 -14.86 12.38 7.46
C SER A 132 -15.54 12.75 8.78
N GLY A 133 -15.54 14.03 9.15
CA GLY A 133 -15.78 14.45 10.52
C GLY A 133 -14.79 13.80 11.49
N ASP A 134 -15.27 13.17 12.54
CA ASP A 134 -14.42 12.51 13.55
C ASP A 134 -14.01 11.07 13.17
N THR A 135 -14.53 10.54 12.06
CA THR A 135 -14.31 9.14 11.66
C THR A 135 -13.15 9.01 10.70
N VAL A 136 -12.20 8.12 10.98
CA VAL A 136 -11.14 7.73 10.04
C VAL A 136 -11.73 6.84 8.95
N VAL A 137 -11.63 7.29 7.70
CA VAL A 137 -12.18 6.61 6.53
C VAL A 137 -11.12 6.16 5.51
N GLY A 138 -9.88 6.55 5.72
CA GLY A 138 -8.75 6.12 4.92
C GLY A 138 -7.46 6.18 5.74
N THR A 139 -6.53 5.27 5.50
CA THR A 139 -5.23 5.25 6.16
C THR A 139 -4.13 4.76 5.24
N TYR A 140 -2.92 5.23 5.51
CA TYR A 140 -1.68 4.79 4.88
C TYR A 140 -0.57 4.74 5.93
N ARG A 141 0.15 3.64 6.03
CA ARG A 141 1.32 3.52 6.88
C ARG A 141 2.57 3.97 6.12
N MET A 142 3.41 4.79 6.73
CA MET A 142 4.62 5.37 6.15
C MET A 142 5.80 5.13 7.09
N LEU A 143 6.77 4.34 6.66
CA LEU A 143 8.01 4.11 7.38
C LEU A 143 9.12 4.96 6.76
N ALA A 144 9.51 6.02 7.45
CA ALA A 144 10.61 6.87 7.03
C ALA A 144 11.95 6.14 7.19
N PRO A 145 12.96 6.44 6.35
CA PRO A 145 14.26 5.81 6.41
C PRO A 145 14.94 6.01 7.77
N GLY A 146 15.64 4.98 8.23
CA GLY A 146 16.41 5.00 9.47
C GLY A 146 15.60 4.83 10.77
N ARG A 147 14.27 4.68 10.70
CA ARG A 147 13.44 4.46 11.89
C ARG A 147 13.37 3.00 12.31
N ALA A 148 13.52 2.08 11.39
CA ALA A 148 13.61 0.65 11.64
C ALA A 148 14.78 0.05 10.87
N ASP A 149 15.35 -1.03 11.39
CA ASP A 149 16.46 -1.75 10.75
C ASP A 149 15.99 -2.50 9.50
N ARG A 150 14.74 -2.92 9.50
CA ARG A 150 14.12 -3.68 8.42
C ARG A 150 12.82 -3.01 7.96
N LEU A 151 12.60 -3.07 6.66
CA LEU A 151 11.32 -2.73 6.04
C LEU A 151 10.36 -3.92 6.13
N TYR A 152 9.07 -3.68 5.94
CA TYR A 152 8.09 -4.76 5.74
C TYR A 152 8.49 -5.61 4.54
N SER A 153 8.80 -4.95 3.43
CA SER A 153 9.17 -5.60 2.17
C SER A 153 10.47 -6.41 2.25
N ASP A 154 11.36 -6.18 3.23
CA ASP A 154 12.52 -7.08 3.48
C ASP A 154 12.09 -8.49 3.92
N GLY A 155 10.85 -8.67 4.36
CA GLY A 155 10.27 -9.99 4.66
C GLY A 155 9.85 -10.76 3.44
N GLU A 156 9.53 -10.07 2.35
CA GLU A 156 9.02 -10.65 1.12
C GLU A 156 10.05 -10.69 0.00
N PHE A 157 11.01 -9.75 -0.01
CA PHE A 157 11.98 -9.56 -1.09
C PHE A 157 13.41 -9.37 -0.59
N ASP A 158 14.36 -9.83 -1.40
CA ASP A 158 15.74 -9.33 -1.36
C ASP A 158 15.79 -7.94 -1.99
N LEU A 159 15.96 -6.92 -1.13
CA LEU A 159 16.04 -5.51 -1.52
C LEU A 159 17.48 -5.01 -1.69
N SER A 160 18.46 -5.90 -1.85
CA SER A 160 19.89 -5.54 -1.94
C SER A 160 20.20 -4.55 -3.06
N ALA A 161 19.47 -4.62 -4.17
CA ALA A 161 19.57 -3.68 -5.29
C ALA A 161 19.18 -2.24 -4.92
N LEU A 162 18.39 -2.06 -3.87
CA LEU A 162 17.89 -0.75 -3.43
C LEU A 162 18.77 -0.11 -2.35
N ARG A 163 19.89 -0.74 -1.97
CA ARG A 163 20.77 -0.29 -0.88
C ARG A 163 21.21 1.15 -1.04
N GLY A 164 21.52 1.57 -2.27
CA GLY A 164 21.98 2.93 -2.58
C GLY A 164 20.93 4.02 -2.44
N ILE A 165 19.63 3.67 -2.46
CA ILE A 165 18.52 4.64 -2.38
C ILE A 165 17.74 4.51 -1.07
N ARG A 166 18.01 3.46 -0.27
CA ARG A 166 17.26 3.15 0.96
C ARG A 166 17.27 4.30 1.97
N GLY A 167 18.35 5.07 2.05
CA GLY A 167 18.47 6.23 2.94
C GLY A 167 17.55 7.41 2.59
N GLY A 168 16.97 7.44 1.40
CA GLY A 168 15.99 8.44 0.96
C GLY A 168 14.62 7.86 0.63
N MET A 169 14.38 6.57 0.95
CA MET A 169 13.17 5.86 0.57
C MET A 169 12.21 5.71 1.77
N VAL A 170 11.00 6.21 1.61
CA VAL A 170 9.88 5.91 2.50
C VAL A 170 9.21 4.63 2.03
N GLU A 171 9.06 3.65 2.92
CA GLU A 171 8.21 2.51 2.64
C GLU A 171 6.77 2.81 3.02
N VAL A 172 5.86 2.48 2.11
CA VAL A 172 4.41 2.64 2.32
C VAL A 172 3.70 1.29 2.27
N GLY A 173 2.64 1.18 3.06
CA GLY A 173 1.85 -0.05 3.10
C GLY A 173 0.60 0.07 3.96
N ARG A 174 -0.05 -1.04 4.20
CA ARG A 174 -1.29 -1.12 5.01
C ARG A 174 -2.34 -0.10 4.56
N THR A 175 -2.44 0.13 3.26
CA THR A 175 -3.36 1.10 2.67
C THR A 175 -4.76 0.55 2.63
N CYS A 176 -5.71 1.25 3.20
CA CYS A 176 -7.11 0.92 3.02
C CYS A 176 -8.02 2.15 3.10
N VAL A 177 -9.22 2.00 2.51
CA VAL A 177 -10.29 2.98 2.54
C VAL A 177 -11.57 2.26 2.92
N HIS A 178 -12.31 2.84 3.85
CA HIS A 178 -13.62 2.35 4.27
C HIS A 178 -14.56 2.17 3.07
N PRO A 179 -15.31 1.05 2.95
CA PRO A 179 -16.13 0.75 1.77
C PRO A 179 -17.06 1.90 1.34
N GLY A 180 -17.69 2.56 2.29
CA GLY A 180 -18.61 3.68 2.03
C GLY A 180 -17.92 4.96 1.53
N HIS A 181 -16.59 5.01 1.51
CA HIS A 181 -15.82 6.20 1.16
C HIS A 181 -14.80 5.96 0.01
N ARG A 182 -14.91 4.85 -0.73
CA ARG A 182 -14.05 4.49 -1.87
C ARG A 182 -14.36 5.34 -3.09
N ASN A 183 -13.97 6.61 -3.03
CA ASN A 183 -14.14 7.55 -4.12
C ASN A 183 -12.82 8.23 -4.47
N GLY A 184 -12.76 8.86 -5.64
CA GLY A 184 -11.53 9.50 -6.13
C GLY A 184 -11.02 10.63 -5.24
N THR A 185 -11.89 11.27 -4.45
CA THR A 185 -11.50 12.35 -3.53
C THR A 185 -10.63 11.84 -2.39
N VAL A 186 -11.04 10.75 -1.72
CA VAL A 186 -10.28 10.15 -0.62
C VAL A 186 -8.91 9.67 -1.10
N ILE A 187 -8.87 8.96 -2.22
CA ILE A 187 -7.61 8.50 -2.81
C ILE A 187 -6.71 9.67 -3.20
N GLY A 188 -7.27 10.71 -3.82
CA GLY A 188 -6.52 11.92 -4.18
C GLY A 188 -5.92 12.63 -2.97
N LEU A 189 -6.68 12.73 -1.87
CA LEU A 189 -6.19 13.30 -0.62
C LEU A 189 -5.08 12.46 0.02
N MET A 190 -5.18 11.13 -0.04
CA MET A 190 -4.12 10.24 0.45
C MET A 190 -2.82 10.48 -0.33
N TRP A 191 -2.88 10.56 -1.66
CA TRP A 191 -1.72 10.88 -2.50
C TRP A 191 -1.16 12.28 -2.21
N ALA A 192 -2.01 13.27 -2.02
CA ALA A 192 -1.60 14.63 -1.65
C ALA A 192 -0.89 14.65 -0.29
N GLY A 193 -1.41 13.92 0.69
CA GLY A 193 -0.79 13.77 2.01
C GLY A 193 0.59 13.12 1.93
N ILE A 194 0.72 12.02 1.17
CA ILE A 194 2.01 11.34 0.94
C ILE A 194 3.00 12.29 0.25
N ALA A 195 2.58 12.99 -0.82
CA ALA A 195 3.46 13.90 -1.55
C ALA A 195 3.99 15.01 -0.63
N ARG A 196 3.14 15.61 0.21
CA ARG A 196 3.55 16.63 1.20
C ARG A 196 4.48 16.04 2.24
N TYR A 197 4.20 14.84 2.75
CA TYR A 197 5.07 14.14 3.69
C TYR A 197 6.47 13.91 3.10
N MET A 198 6.54 13.43 1.86
CA MET A 198 7.79 13.20 1.14
C MET A 198 8.60 14.50 0.98
N VAL A 199 7.96 15.56 0.53
CA VAL A 199 8.61 16.87 0.34
C VAL A 199 9.08 17.45 1.68
N ALA A 200 8.24 17.43 2.72
CA ALA A 200 8.57 17.97 4.05
C ALA A 200 9.73 17.19 4.70
N GLY A 201 9.83 15.88 4.44
CA GLY A 201 10.91 15.04 4.95
C GLY A 201 12.17 15.03 4.07
N GLY A 202 12.15 15.68 2.90
CA GLY A 202 13.25 15.64 1.94
C GLY A 202 13.48 14.25 1.35
N PHE A 203 12.46 13.39 1.33
CA PHE A 203 12.54 12.05 0.80
C PHE A 203 12.39 12.05 -0.72
N THR A 204 13.11 11.16 -1.38
CA THR A 204 13.20 11.13 -2.84
C THR A 204 12.61 9.89 -3.48
N TRP A 205 12.39 8.84 -2.68
CA TRP A 205 11.88 7.54 -3.14
C TRP A 205 10.71 7.09 -2.30
N LEU A 206 9.72 6.50 -2.95
CA LEU A 206 8.59 5.82 -2.32
C LEU A 206 8.61 4.37 -2.79
N GLY A 207 8.56 3.41 -1.88
CA GLY A 207 8.54 1.99 -2.22
C GLY A 207 7.60 1.21 -1.34
N GLY A 208 7.23 0.00 -1.75
CA GLY A 208 6.41 -0.90 -0.95
C GLY A 208 5.74 -1.99 -1.78
N CYS A 209 5.11 -2.93 -1.08
CA CYS A 209 4.34 -4.00 -1.69
C CYS A 209 2.97 -3.51 -2.14
N CYS A 210 2.60 -3.85 -3.36
CA CYS A 210 1.28 -3.62 -3.92
C CYS A 210 0.61 -4.96 -4.24
N SER A 211 -0.36 -5.32 -3.41
CA SER A 211 -1.02 -6.62 -3.43
C SER A 211 -2.05 -6.72 -4.57
N VAL A 212 -2.00 -7.81 -5.29
CA VAL A 212 -3.00 -8.21 -6.29
C VAL A 212 -3.69 -9.47 -5.78
N PRO A 213 -5.00 -9.43 -5.50
CA PRO A 213 -5.73 -10.60 -5.01
C PRO A 213 -5.63 -11.80 -5.95
N LEU A 214 -5.66 -13.01 -5.36
CA LEU A 214 -5.63 -14.29 -6.09
C LEU A 214 -7.00 -14.99 -6.11
N ASP A 215 -8.06 -14.34 -5.67
CA ASP A 215 -9.43 -14.85 -5.58
C ASP A 215 -10.08 -15.14 -6.94
N ASP A 216 -9.53 -14.55 -8.02
CA ASP A 216 -9.90 -14.86 -9.40
C ASP A 216 -9.10 -16.03 -10.00
N GLY A 217 -8.50 -16.86 -9.16
CA GLY A 217 -7.57 -17.90 -9.56
C GLY A 217 -6.21 -17.38 -10.02
N GLY A 218 -5.89 -16.12 -9.67
CA GLY A 218 -4.63 -15.46 -10.01
C GLY A 218 -4.56 -14.87 -11.43
N ALA A 219 -5.67 -14.86 -12.16
CA ALA A 219 -5.69 -14.39 -13.55
C ALA A 219 -5.26 -12.92 -13.67
N THR A 220 -5.73 -12.05 -12.77
CA THR A 220 -5.33 -10.64 -12.74
C THR A 220 -3.84 -10.49 -12.44
N ALA A 221 -3.31 -11.22 -11.46
CA ALA A 221 -1.89 -11.18 -11.11
C ALA A 221 -1.01 -11.67 -12.27
N ALA A 222 -1.44 -12.73 -12.96
CA ALA A 222 -0.77 -13.23 -14.18
C ALA A 222 -0.79 -12.19 -15.30
N GLY A 223 -1.93 -11.52 -15.50
CA GLY A 223 -2.04 -10.42 -16.46
C GLY A 223 -1.10 -9.27 -16.15
N VAL A 224 -0.98 -8.87 -14.87
CA VAL A 224 -0.04 -7.83 -14.42
C VAL A 224 1.41 -8.26 -14.68
N LEU A 225 1.76 -9.50 -14.31
CA LEU A 225 3.11 -10.03 -14.47
C LEU A 225 3.59 -10.00 -15.93
N ASP A 226 2.70 -10.37 -16.86
CA ASP A 226 3.03 -10.47 -18.28
C ASP A 226 2.81 -9.15 -19.03
N GLY A 227 1.81 -8.35 -18.62
CA GLY A 227 1.36 -7.17 -19.37
C GLY A 227 1.96 -5.84 -18.91
N VAL A 228 2.55 -5.76 -17.71
CA VAL A 228 3.15 -4.54 -17.20
C VAL A 228 4.67 -4.63 -17.28
N GLY A 229 5.28 -3.65 -17.96
CA GLY A 229 6.73 -3.59 -18.10
C GLY A 229 7.42 -3.43 -16.75
N LEU A 230 8.55 -4.14 -16.59
CA LEU A 230 9.37 -4.02 -15.40
C LEU A 230 10.24 -2.75 -15.45
N GLY A 231 10.50 -2.17 -14.28
CA GLY A 231 11.39 -1.03 -14.10
C GLY A 231 12.86 -1.31 -14.46
N PRO A 232 13.76 -0.33 -14.26
CA PRO A 232 15.18 -0.47 -14.58
C PRO A 232 15.82 -1.64 -13.83
N GLU A 233 16.73 -2.36 -14.50
CA GLU A 233 17.42 -3.53 -13.96
C GLU A 233 18.12 -3.26 -12.63
N ARG A 234 18.76 -2.09 -12.49
CA ARG A 234 19.44 -1.66 -11.26
C ARG A 234 18.56 -1.58 -10.01
N TYR A 235 17.23 -1.60 -10.16
CA TYR A 235 16.27 -1.57 -9.07
C TYR A 235 15.44 -2.86 -8.97
N ARG A 236 15.86 -3.94 -9.64
CA ARG A 236 15.17 -5.23 -9.57
C ARG A 236 15.34 -5.86 -8.21
N VAL A 237 14.24 -6.34 -7.68
CA VAL A 237 14.18 -7.09 -6.42
C VAL A 237 13.80 -8.53 -6.70
N THR A 238 14.16 -9.43 -5.77
CA THR A 238 13.88 -10.86 -5.93
C THR A 238 12.97 -11.30 -4.77
N PRO A 239 11.80 -11.88 -5.03
CA PRO A 239 10.93 -12.39 -3.98
C PRO A 239 11.58 -13.61 -3.28
N HIS A 240 11.42 -13.70 -1.96
CA HIS A 240 11.86 -14.87 -1.19
C HIS A 240 10.99 -16.09 -1.47
N THR A 241 9.69 -15.86 -1.66
CA THR A 241 8.71 -16.86 -2.04
C THR A 241 7.99 -16.36 -3.30
N PRO A 242 8.50 -16.68 -4.50
CA PRO A 242 7.92 -16.15 -5.73
C PRO A 242 6.54 -16.73 -6.00
N TRP A 243 5.61 -15.89 -6.42
CA TRP A 243 4.38 -16.32 -7.08
C TRP A 243 4.64 -16.38 -8.59
N THR A 244 4.61 -17.57 -9.17
CA THR A 244 4.98 -17.78 -10.58
C THR A 244 3.80 -17.71 -11.54
N GLY A 245 2.58 -17.84 -11.02
CA GLY A 245 1.39 -18.02 -11.85
C GLY A 245 1.44 -19.26 -12.73
N GLU A 246 2.20 -20.28 -12.32
CA GLU A 246 2.28 -21.54 -13.05
C GLU A 246 0.90 -22.23 -13.05
N GLY A 247 0.47 -22.70 -14.23
CA GLY A 247 -0.86 -23.29 -14.40
C GLY A 247 -2.03 -22.30 -14.42
N VAL A 248 -1.79 -21.01 -14.20
CA VAL A 248 -2.82 -19.97 -14.26
C VAL A 248 -3.10 -19.59 -15.70
N ALA A 249 -4.37 -19.60 -16.10
CA ALA A 249 -4.79 -19.14 -17.43
C ALA A 249 -4.47 -17.65 -17.61
N ARG A 250 -3.83 -17.32 -18.73
CA ARG A 250 -3.53 -15.92 -19.06
C ARG A 250 -4.76 -15.25 -19.67
N PRO A 251 -5.29 -14.20 -19.04
CA PRO A 251 -6.46 -13.51 -19.59
C PRO A 251 -6.08 -12.69 -20.84
N GLU A 252 -6.90 -12.73 -21.88
CA GLU A 252 -6.73 -11.84 -23.04
C GLU A 252 -6.84 -10.35 -22.66
N ARG A 253 -7.62 -10.07 -21.63
CA ARG A 253 -7.82 -8.74 -21.07
C ARG A 253 -7.87 -8.82 -19.56
N PHE A 254 -7.19 -7.92 -18.90
CA PHE A 254 -7.23 -7.76 -17.44
C PHE A 254 -7.32 -6.29 -17.06
N VAL A 255 -7.80 -6.04 -15.85
CA VAL A 255 -7.87 -4.69 -15.31
C VAL A 255 -6.85 -4.57 -14.19
N VAL A 256 -5.84 -3.73 -14.39
CA VAL A 256 -4.86 -3.44 -13.34
C VAL A 256 -5.60 -2.92 -12.11
N PRO A 257 -5.38 -3.51 -10.92
CA PRO A 257 -6.03 -3.07 -9.69
C PRO A 257 -5.88 -1.56 -9.44
N PRO A 258 -6.89 -0.89 -8.88
CA PRO A 258 -6.93 0.58 -8.81
C PRO A 258 -5.71 1.20 -8.14
N LEU A 259 -5.20 0.62 -7.07
CA LEU A 259 -4.03 1.11 -6.35
C LEU A 259 -2.77 1.01 -7.23
N LEU A 260 -2.49 -0.17 -7.77
CA LEU A 260 -1.35 -0.39 -8.66
C LEU A 260 -1.42 0.52 -9.89
N ARG A 261 -2.61 0.64 -10.49
CA ARG A 261 -2.84 1.55 -11.63
C ARG A 261 -2.55 3.01 -11.26
N GLY A 262 -2.87 3.42 -10.02
CA GLY A 262 -2.53 4.74 -9.49
C GLY A 262 -1.01 4.96 -9.46
N TYR A 263 -0.26 4.02 -8.90
CA TYR A 263 1.20 4.06 -8.87
C TYR A 263 1.82 4.13 -10.27
N LEU A 264 1.38 3.25 -11.17
CA LEU A 264 1.90 3.22 -12.55
C LEU A 264 1.63 4.54 -13.30
N ARG A 265 0.47 5.17 -13.07
CA ARG A 265 0.15 6.49 -13.64
C ARG A 265 1.05 7.61 -13.12
N LEU A 266 1.56 7.48 -11.91
CA LEU A 266 2.52 8.42 -11.33
C LEU A 266 3.94 8.20 -11.82
N GLY A 267 4.19 7.13 -12.59
CA GLY A 267 5.51 6.76 -13.10
C GLY A 267 6.24 5.75 -12.21
N ALA A 268 5.55 5.09 -11.28
CA ALA A 268 6.16 4.02 -10.51
C ALA A 268 6.50 2.82 -11.39
N TRP A 269 7.51 2.08 -10.99
CA TRP A 269 7.95 0.84 -11.62
C TRP A 269 7.56 -0.38 -10.79
N ILE A 270 7.20 -1.47 -11.46
CA ILE A 270 7.22 -2.80 -10.87
C ILE A 270 8.67 -3.30 -10.92
N CYS A 271 9.23 -3.69 -9.78
CA CYS A 271 10.66 -3.98 -9.66
C CYS A 271 11.02 -5.47 -9.72
N GLY A 272 10.17 -6.32 -10.23
CA GLY A 272 10.47 -7.75 -10.40
C GLY A 272 9.24 -8.64 -10.35
N ALA A 273 9.48 -9.95 -10.24
CA ALA A 273 8.42 -10.92 -10.04
C ALA A 273 7.72 -10.71 -8.67
N PRO A 274 6.44 -11.03 -8.54
CA PRO A 274 5.72 -10.86 -7.29
C PRO A 274 6.08 -11.95 -6.26
N ALA A 275 5.97 -11.59 -4.99
CA ALA A 275 5.98 -12.52 -3.88
C ALA A 275 4.59 -13.11 -3.67
N HIS A 276 4.52 -14.32 -3.11
CA HIS A 276 3.27 -14.94 -2.66
C HIS A 276 3.04 -14.60 -1.18
N ASP A 277 1.97 -13.89 -0.88
CA ASP A 277 1.51 -13.67 0.49
C ASP A 277 0.28 -14.54 0.78
N PRO A 278 0.46 -15.70 1.45
CA PRO A 278 -0.64 -16.59 1.79
C PRO A 278 -1.56 -16.04 2.90
N MET A 279 -1.08 -15.10 3.72
CA MET A 279 -1.87 -14.49 4.80
C MET A 279 -3.00 -13.61 4.24
N PHE A 280 -2.69 -12.87 3.19
CA PHE A 280 -3.65 -12.01 2.49
C PHE A 280 -4.22 -12.66 1.22
N GLY A 281 -3.71 -13.82 0.79
CA GLY A 281 -4.13 -14.48 -0.45
C GLY A 281 -3.81 -13.64 -1.69
N THR A 282 -2.62 -13.04 -1.73
CA THR A 282 -2.21 -12.08 -2.77
C THR A 282 -0.89 -12.45 -3.44
N ALA A 283 -0.70 -11.91 -4.64
CA ALA A 283 0.60 -11.76 -5.27
C ALA A 283 1.07 -10.32 -5.07
N ASP A 284 2.15 -10.14 -4.32
CA ASP A 284 2.65 -8.83 -3.94
C ASP A 284 3.75 -8.36 -4.89
N PHE A 285 3.50 -7.26 -5.59
CA PHE A 285 4.45 -6.63 -6.48
C PHE A 285 5.18 -5.51 -5.74
N PHE A 286 6.51 -5.57 -5.68
CA PHE A 286 7.25 -4.44 -5.17
C PHE A 286 7.22 -3.29 -6.18
N VAL A 287 6.68 -2.15 -5.75
CA VAL A 287 6.62 -0.92 -6.55
C VAL A 287 7.60 0.11 -6.01
N LEU A 288 8.22 0.85 -6.93
CA LEU A 288 9.17 1.91 -6.61
C LEU A 288 8.84 3.15 -7.43
N LEU A 289 8.73 4.29 -6.76
CA LEU A 289 8.44 5.59 -7.35
C LEU A 289 9.55 6.58 -7.00
N SER A 290 10.13 7.22 -8.01
CA SER A 290 11.07 8.32 -7.86
C SER A 290 10.31 9.65 -7.88
N LEU A 291 10.48 10.50 -6.86
CA LEU A 291 9.86 11.83 -6.86
C LEU A 291 10.38 12.71 -8.00
N ALA A 292 11.63 12.51 -8.43
CA ALA A 292 12.22 13.26 -9.53
C ALA A 292 11.58 12.93 -10.89
N ASP A 293 11.02 11.71 -11.01
CA ASP A 293 10.45 11.21 -12.26
C ASP A 293 8.92 11.34 -12.32
N ILE A 294 8.29 11.80 -11.24
CA ILE A 294 6.85 12.08 -11.25
C ILE A 294 6.54 13.21 -12.23
N ASP A 295 5.52 13.01 -13.07
CA ASP A 295 4.99 14.10 -13.91
C ASP A 295 4.65 15.32 -13.03
N THR A 296 5.30 16.43 -13.30
CA THR A 296 5.19 17.66 -12.52
C THR A 296 3.75 18.19 -12.40
N ARG A 297 2.86 17.83 -13.34
CA ARG A 297 1.43 18.18 -13.27
C ARG A 297 0.75 17.47 -12.10
N TYR A 298 1.03 16.17 -11.88
CA TYR A 298 0.50 15.43 -10.73
C TYR A 298 1.08 15.95 -9.41
N LEU A 299 2.39 16.20 -9.38
CA LEU A 299 3.03 16.72 -8.17
C LEU A 299 2.46 18.09 -7.78
N ARG A 300 2.29 19.02 -8.72
CA ARG A 300 1.65 20.31 -8.48
C ARG A 300 0.20 20.16 -8.00
N HIS A 301 -0.55 19.27 -8.63
CA HIS A 301 -1.93 18.97 -8.24
C HIS A 301 -2.00 18.50 -6.78
N PHE A 302 -1.13 17.56 -6.38
CA PHE A 302 -1.09 17.03 -5.00
C PHE A 302 -0.57 18.05 -3.99
N LEU A 303 0.38 18.89 -4.36
CA LEU A 303 0.90 19.92 -3.48
C LEU A 303 -0.01 21.15 -3.37
N GLY A 304 -1.02 21.27 -4.23
CA GLY A 304 -1.91 22.43 -4.27
C GLY A 304 -1.22 23.69 -4.75
N VAL A 305 -0.13 23.59 -5.53
CA VAL A 305 0.57 24.73 -6.11
C VAL A 305 -0.12 25.08 -7.41
N ALA A 306 -0.81 26.23 -7.44
CA ALA A 306 -1.34 26.82 -8.67
C ALA A 306 -0.17 27.13 -9.64
N GLY A 307 -0.34 26.76 -10.91
CA GLY A 307 0.63 27.03 -11.98
C GLY A 307 0.62 28.50 -12.41
#